data_d6d3eb694b353e4451d723f365617764
#
_entry.id   d6d3eb694b353e4451d723f365617764
#
_cell.length_a   1.000
_cell.length_b   1.000
_cell.length_c   1.000
_cell.angle_alpha   90.00
_cell.angle_beta   90.00
_cell.angle_gamma   90.00
#
_symmetry.space_group_name_H-M   'P 1'
#
loop_
_entity.id
_entity.type
_entity.pdbx_description
1 polymer ?
#
loop_
_entity_poly.entity_id
_entity_poly.type
_entity_poly.pdbx_seq_one_letter_code
_entity_poly.pdbx_strand_id
1 'polypeptide(L)'
;ILDREQSNLQEISDKIQALDDAGAELAHSVKHMQGQTEQLNLERRETERQYHMDHSRLRSLQNMTERYEGFGQSIKRVMEQKPNYPGIVGVVADIIRVNKKYEIAVETALGGSIQNIVTDNEQTAKSMIAHLKKNRYGRATFLPLTNIHTKAASRAQNIMAEPGVIGMASTLVEAEDRFSELVEYLPVSY
;
A
#
# COMPACT_ATOMS: atom_id res chain seq x y z
N ILE A 1 -82.62 25.19 -22.46
CA ILE A 1 -81.31 25.89 -22.84
C ILE A 1 -80.59 26.24 -21.58
N LEU A 2 -81.20 26.88 -20.59
CA LEU A 2 -80.56 27.26 -19.33
C LEU A 2 -79.93 26.09 -18.56
N ASP A 3 -80.60 24.98 -18.42
CA ASP A 3 -80.14 23.79 -17.70
C ASP A 3 -78.87 23.19 -18.35
N ARG A 4 -78.83 23.23 -19.67
CA ARG A 4 -77.64 22.74 -20.42
C ARG A 4 -76.39 23.62 -20.24
N GLU A 5 -76.63 24.92 -20.22
CA GLU A 5 -75.54 25.85 -19.94
C GLU A 5 -75.07 25.76 -18.51
N GLN A 6 -75.91 25.55 -17.55
CA GLN A 6 -75.54 25.34 -16.16
C GLN A 6 -74.80 24.03 -15.98
N SER A 7 -75.16 22.93 -16.64
CA SER A 7 -74.46 21.64 -16.61
C SER A 7 -73.06 21.80 -17.22
N ASN A 8 -72.94 22.52 -18.34
CA ASN A 8 -71.63 22.78 -18.95
C ASN A 8 -70.72 23.62 -18.05
N LEU A 9 -71.25 24.65 -17.40
CA LEU A 9 -70.48 25.47 -16.45
C LEU A 9 -69.98 24.64 -15.27
N GLN A 10 -70.82 23.74 -14.73
CA GLN A 10 -70.37 22.86 -13.64
C GLN A 10 -69.23 21.91 -14.09
N GLU A 11 -69.37 21.27 -15.26
CA GLU A 11 -68.37 20.38 -15.81
C GLU A 11 -67.03 21.12 -16.04
N ILE A 12 -67.06 22.35 -16.53
CA ILE A 12 -65.87 23.14 -16.72
C ILE A 12 -65.23 23.53 -15.36
N SER A 13 -66.07 23.90 -14.38
CA SER A 13 -65.62 24.22 -13.02
C SER A 13 -64.94 23.02 -12.36
N ASP A 14 -65.51 21.83 -12.46
CA ASP A 14 -64.97 20.60 -11.91
C ASP A 14 -63.62 20.22 -12.58
N LYS A 15 -63.53 20.44 -13.92
CA LYS A 15 -62.24 20.24 -14.64
C LYS A 15 -61.18 21.24 -14.22
N ILE A 16 -61.51 22.51 -14.01
CA ILE A 16 -60.58 23.49 -13.52
C ILE A 16 -60.06 23.10 -12.13
N GLN A 17 -60.97 22.74 -11.22
CA GLN A 17 -60.56 22.30 -9.88
C GLN A 17 -59.62 21.09 -9.91
N ALA A 18 -59.94 20.07 -10.72
CA ALA A 18 -59.12 18.88 -10.87
C ALA A 18 -57.70 19.21 -11.44
N LEU A 19 -57.64 20.16 -12.36
CA LEU A 19 -56.34 20.63 -12.91
C LEU A 19 -55.54 21.41 -11.89
N ASP A 20 -56.17 22.26 -11.09
CA ASP A 20 -55.52 23.01 -10.02
C ASP A 20 -54.96 22.08 -8.94
N ASP A 21 -55.76 21.09 -8.52
CA ASP A 21 -55.33 20.08 -7.54
C ASP A 21 -54.14 19.26 -8.08
N ALA A 22 -54.22 18.77 -9.32
CA ALA A 22 -53.12 18.05 -9.96
C ALA A 22 -51.85 18.92 -10.12
N GLY A 23 -52.05 20.20 -10.44
CA GLY A 23 -50.94 21.18 -10.50
C GLY A 23 -50.27 21.39 -9.16
N ALA A 24 -51.04 21.46 -8.08
CA ALA A 24 -50.51 21.60 -6.72
C ALA A 24 -49.72 20.34 -6.27
N GLU A 25 -50.25 19.15 -6.56
CA GLU A 25 -49.53 17.88 -6.26
C GLU A 25 -48.23 17.78 -7.04
N LEU A 26 -48.24 18.12 -8.31
CA LEU A 26 -47.05 18.12 -9.16
C LEU A 26 -45.99 19.13 -8.66
N ALA A 27 -46.43 20.32 -8.31
CA ALA A 27 -45.52 21.34 -7.75
C ALA A 27 -44.87 20.89 -6.44
N HIS A 28 -45.64 20.22 -5.56
CA HIS A 28 -45.12 19.64 -4.33
C HIS A 28 -44.11 18.52 -4.61
N SER A 29 -44.41 17.64 -5.55
CA SER A 29 -43.52 16.55 -5.97
C SER A 29 -42.20 17.09 -6.54
N VAL A 30 -42.26 18.10 -7.42
CA VAL A 30 -41.07 18.76 -7.97
C VAL A 30 -40.21 19.37 -6.87
N LYS A 31 -40.80 20.10 -5.94
CA LYS A 31 -40.09 20.69 -4.82
C LYS A 31 -39.41 19.64 -3.94
N HIS A 32 -40.09 18.53 -3.67
CA HIS A 32 -39.53 17.41 -2.92
C HIS A 32 -38.34 16.78 -3.63
N MET A 33 -38.45 16.49 -4.94
CA MET A 33 -37.36 15.93 -5.74
C MET A 33 -36.16 16.90 -5.85
N GLN A 34 -36.42 18.20 -5.94
CA GLN A 34 -35.35 19.21 -5.92
C GLN A 34 -34.58 19.15 -4.61
N GLY A 35 -35.28 19.10 -3.46
CA GLY A 35 -34.62 18.95 -2.14
C GLY A 35 -33.81 17.67 -2.01
N GLN A 36 -34.31 16.54 -2.49
CA GLN A 36 -33.54 15.27 -2.50
C GLN A 36 -32.30 15.39 -3.39
N THR A 37 -32.43 16.00 -4.57
CA THR A 37 -31.31 16.19 -5.50
C THR A 37 -30.22 17.06 -4.89
N GLU A 38 -30.62 18.11 -4.17
CA GLU A 38 -29.66 19.01 -3.50
C GLU A 38 -28.90 18.28 -2.37
N GLN A 39 -29.60 17.49 -1.56
CA GLN A 39 -29.02 16.68 -0.51
C GLN A 39 -28.03 15.64 -1.08
N LEU A 40 -28.43 14.90 -2.11
CA LEU A 40 -27.56 13.91 -2.77
C LEU A 40 -26.31 14.55 -3.39
N ASN A 41 -26.46 15.76 -3.93
CA ASN A 41 -25.31 16.52 -4.47
C ASN A 41 -24.34 16.95 -3.38
N LEU A 42 -24.80 17.30 -2.19
CA LEU A 42 -23.95 17.60 -1.05
C LEU A 42 -23.20 16.35 -0.57
N GLU A 43 -23.89 15.23 -0.41
CA GLU A 43 -23.28 13.95 -0.02
C GLU A 43 -22.23 13.49 -1.06
N ARG A 44 -22.54 13.62 -2.34
CA ARG A 44 -21.60 13.29 -3.41
C ARG A 44 -20.33 14.12 -3.32
N ARG A 45 -20.44 15.44 -3.14
CA ARG A 45 -19.27 16.33 -3.02
C ARG A 45 -18.40 15.97 -1.82
N GLU A 46 -19.01 15.65 -0.69
CA GLU A 46 -18.27 15.25 0.51
C GLU A 46 -17.55 13.90 0.30
N THR A 47 -18.22 12.93 -0.31
CA THR A 47 -17.64 11.63 -0.65
C THR A 47 -16.49 11.76 -1.67
N GLU A 48 -16.66 12.60 -2.69
CA GLU A 48 -15.60 12.89 -3.66
C GLU A 48 -14.38 13.53 -2.99
N ARG A 49 -14.61 14.47 -2.07
CA ARG A 49 -13.54 15.11 -1.30
C ARG A 49 -12.76 14.10 -0.47
N GLN A 50 -13.48 13.23 0.25
CA GLN A 50 -12.87 12.17 1.06
C GLN A 50 -12.07 11.20 0.19
N TYR A 51 -12.63 10.76 -0.94
CA TYR A 51 -11.93 9.90 -1.89
C TYR A 51 -10.62 10.51 -2.38
N HIS A 52 -10.62 11.78 -2.76
CA HIS A 52 -9.40 12.46 -3.21
C HIS A 52 -8.34 12.58 -2.10
N MET A 53 -8.75 12.83 -0.87
CA MET A 53 -7.81 12.86 0.28
C MET A 53 -7.18 11.49 0.52
N ASP A 54 -8.00 10.44 0.56
CA ASP A 54 -7.52 9.07 0.81
C ASP A 54 -6.65 8.55 -0.34
N HIS A 55 -7.02 8.84 -1.59
CA HIS A 55 -6.23 8.51 -2.75
C HIS A 55 -4.88 9.23 -2.77
N SER A 56 -4.85 10.51 -2.41
CA SER A 56 -3.60 11.29 -2.29
C SER A 56 -2.70 10.73 -1.18
N ARG A 57 -3.29 10.36 -0.04
CA ARG A 57 -2.58 9.74 1.08
C ARG A 57 -2.00 8.38 0.70
N LEU A 58 -2.80 7.54 0.03
CA LEU A 58 -2.36 6.25 -0.47
C LEU A 58 -1.17 6.40 -1.42
N ARG A 59 -1.27 7.32 -2.38
CA ARG A 59 -0.20 7.61 -3.35
C ARG A 59 1.07 8.11 -2.67
N SER A 60 0.94 8.95 -1.64
CA SER A 60 2.07 9.42 -0.84
C SER A 60 2.76 8.26 -0.12
N LEU A 61 2.00 7.37 0.52
CA LEU A 61 2.53 6.19 1.21
C LEU A 61 3.21 5.21 0.24
N GLN A 62 2.62 4.96 -0.93
CA GLN A 62 3.23 4.15 -1.99
C GLN A 62 4.56 4.76 -2.46
N ASN A 63 4.59 6.07 -2.73
CA ASN A 63 5.82 6.77 -3.10
C ASN A 63 6.90 6.71 -2.01
N MET A 64 6.52 6.79 -0.73
CA MET A 64 7.47 6.65 0.40
C MET A 64 8.06 5.24 0.44
N THR A 65 7.23 4.21 0.27
CA THR A 65 7.65 2.81 0.22
C THR A 65 8.57 2.54 -0.98
N GLU A 66 8.16 3.00 -2.18
CA GLU A 66 8.93 2.79 -3.42
C GLU A 66 10.27 3.55 -3.45
N ARG A 67 10.37 4.68 -2.76
CA ARG A 67 11.58 5.53 -2.76
C ARG A 67 12.58 5.20 -1.67
N TYR A 68 12.27 4.25 -0.78
CA TYR A 68 13.15 3.89 0.33
C TYR A 68 13.60 5.11 1.16
N GLU A 69 12.68 6.01 1.48
CA GLU A 69 13.02 7.27 2.18
C GLU A 69 13.62 7.05 3.57
N GLY A 70 13.30 5.92 4.21
CA GLY A 70 13.92 5.50 5.47
C GLY A 70 15.31 4.85 5.33
N PHE A 71 15.79 4.60 4.11
CA PHE A 71 17.06 3.95 3.84
C PHE A 71 18.15 4.97 3.48
N GLY A 72 19.41 4.57 3.65
CA GLY A 72 20.55 5.41 3.29
C GLY A 72 20.55 5.81 1.80
N GLN A 73 21.06 7.01 1.50
CA GLN A 73 21.03 7.58 0.15
C GLN A 73 21.66 6.65 -0.92
N SER A 74 22.69 5.90 -0.57
CA SER A 74 23.34 4.93 -1.46
C SER A 74 22.39 3.81 -1.89
N ILE A 75 21.58 3.30 -0.96
CA ILE A 75 20.60 2.24 -1.22
C ILE A 75 19.52 2.75 -2.17
N LYS A 76 18.99 3.93 -1.90
CA LYS A 76 18.00 4.61 -2.76
C LYS A 76 18.51 4.72 -4.20
N ARG A 77 19.78 5.18 -4.38
CA ARG A 77 20.39 5.33 -5.70
C ARG A 77 20.58 4.00 -6.44
N VAL A 78 20.84 2.91 -5.73
CA VAL A 78 20.89 1.58 -6.34
C VAL A 78 19.49 1.11 -6.71
N MET A 79 18.50 1.29 -5.84
CA MET A 79 17.13 0.85 -6.13
C MET A 79 16.49 1.64 -7.28
N GLU A 80 16.86 2.90 -7.50
CA GLU A 80 16.49 3.66 -8.70
C GLU A 80 16.99 3.02 -10.02
N GLN A 81 18.05 2.22 -9.95
CA GLN A 81 18.58 1.49 -11.11
C GLN A 81 17.90 0.13 -11.36
N LYS A 82 17.06 -0.34 -10.45
CA LYS A 82 16.38 -1.64 -10.58
C LYS A 82 15.67 -1.84 -11.93
N PRO A 83 14.97 -0.85 -12.51
CA PRO A 83 14.36 -1.00 -13.84
C PRO A 83 15.37 -1.28 -14.97
N ASN A 84 16.60 -0.78 -14.85
CA ASN A 84 17.67 -0.90 -15.84
C ASN A 84 18.55 -2.14 -15.60
N TYR A 85 18.54 -2.68 -14.38
CA TYR A 85 19.35 -3.82 -13.95
C TYR A 85 18.47 -4.87 -13.27
N PRO A 86 17.85 -5.78 -14.03
CA PRO A 86 16.94 -6.82 -13.49
C PRO A 86 17.57 -7.71 -12.42
N GLY A 87 18.90 -7.79 -12.39
CA GLY A 87 19.64 -8.52 -11.36
C GLY A 87 19.62 -7.88 -9.97
N ILE A 88 19.09 -6.66 -9.82
CA ILE A 88 18.84 -6.06 -8.50
C ILE A 88 17.51 -6.63 -7.99
N VAL A 89 17.59 -7.53 -7.02
CA VAL A 89 16.40 -8.18 -6.45
C VAL A 89 15.62 -7.22 -5.56
N GLY A 90 16.30 -6.59 -4.60
CA GLY A 90 15.69 -5.67 -3.63
C GLY A 90 16.59 -5.48 -2.42
N VAL A 91 16.08 -4.88 -1.37
CA VAL A 91 16.73 -4.90 -0.05
C VAL A 91 16.21 -6.09 0.76
N VAL A 92 16.94 -6.51 1.79
CA VAL A 92 16.52 -7.62 2.67
C VAL A 92 15.11 -7.39 3.20
N ALA A 93 14.78 -6.15 3.60
CA ALA A 93 13.44 -5.78 4.09
C ALA A 93 12.30 -6.07 3.09
N ASP A 94 12.57 -6.03 1.78
CA ASP A 94 11.56 -6.31 0.74
C ASP A 94 11.33 -7.82 0.53
N ILE A 95 12.31 -8.63 0.93
CA ILE A 95 12.36 -10.06 0.65
C ILE A 95 11.76 -10.87 1.78
N ILE A 96 11.94 -10.42 3.02
CA ILE A 96 11.50 -11.11 4.22
C ILE A 96 10.12 -10.63 4.67
N ARG A 97 9.36 -11.55 5.24
CA ARG A 97 8.10 -11.27 5.92
C ARG A 97 8.19 -11.80 7.34
N VAL A 98 7.71 -11.01 8.29
CA VAL A 98 7.74 -11.37 9.71
C VAL A 98 6.35 -11.20 10.29
N ASN A 99 5.95 -12.13 11.15
CA ASN A 99 4.71 -11.96 11.91
C ASN A 99 4.84 -10.71 12.81
N LYS A 100 3.81 -9.87 12.82
CA LYS A 100 3.76 -8.61 13.59
C LYS A 100 4.20 -8.77 15.05
N LYS A 101 3.93 -9.93 15.65
CA LYS A 101 4.33 -10.25 17.03
C LYS A 101 5.85 -10.25 17.22
N TYR A 102 6.62 -10.59 16.18
CA TYR A 102 8.07 -10.74 16.23
C TYR A 102 8.83 -9.66 15.47
N GLU A 103 8.12 -8.71 14.85
CA GLU A 103 8.67 -7.67 13.98
C GLU A 103 9.82 -6.91 14.65
N ILE A 104 9.60 -6.36 15.84
CA ILE A 104 10.61 -5.59 16.59
C ILE A 104 11.81 -6.47 16.96
N ALA A 105 11.59 -7.71 17.37
CA ALA A 105 12.67 -8.62 17.75
C ALA A 105 13.55 -8.99 16.54
N VAL A 106 12.94 -9.31 15.40
CA VAL A 106 13.65 -9.65 14.17
C VAL A 106 14.36 -8.42 13.59
N GLU A 107 13.72 -7.26 13.59
CA GLU A 107 14.34 -6.01 13.14
C GLU A 107 15.58 -5.68 14.00
N THR A 108 15.46 -5.83 15.31
CA THR A 108 16.60 -5.62 16.24
C THR A 108 17.71 -6.62 15.97
N ALA A 109 17.38 -7.90 15.76
CA ALA A 109 18.38 -8.95 15.49
C ALA A 109 19.09 -8.75 14.14
N LEU A 110 18.39 -8.32 13.10
CA LEU A 110 18.96 -8.05 11.79
C LEU A 110 19.74 -6.73 11.77
N GLY A 111 19.34 -5.75 12.57
CA GLY A 111 19.97 -4.44 12.64
C GLY A 111 20.18 -3.81 11.26
N GLY A 112 21.41 -3.37 10.99
CA GLY A 112 21.76 -2.77 9.69
C GLY A 112 21.66 -3.71 8.49
N SER A 113 21.63 -5.03 8.70
CA SER A 113 21.55 -6.03 7.62
C SER A 113 20.21 -5.99 6.88
N ILE A 114 19.16 -5.45 7.50
CA ILE A 114 17.86 -5.26 6.88
C ILE A 114 17.91 -4.36 5.65
N GLN A 115 18.92 -3.49 5.57
CA GLN A 115 19.13 -2.55 4.47
C GLN A 115 20.09 -3.07 3.39
N ASN A 116 20.67 -4.26 3.55
CA ASN A 116 21.58 -4.84 2.56
C ASN A 116 20.85 -5.09 1.25
N ILE A 117 21.51 -4.80 0.14
CA ILE A 117 20.97 -4.96 -1.21
C ILE A 117 21.26 -6.38 -1.69
N VAL A 118 20.21 -7.08 -2.06
CA VAL A 118 20.28 -8.44 -2.62
C VAL A 118 20.35 -8.34 -4.14
N THR A 119 21.31 -9.05 -4.72
CA THR A 119 21.50 -9.17 -6.16
C THR A 119 21.48 -10.65 -6.57
N ASP A 120 21.10 -10.90 -7.80
CA ASP A 120 21.10 -12.24 -8.38
C ASP A 120 22.50 -12.87 -8.39
N ASN A 121 23.53 -12.08 -8.74
CA ASN A 121 24.90 -12.53 -8.86
C ASN A 121 25.92 -11.43 -8.51
N GLU A 122 27.19 -11.84 -8.43
CA GLU A 122 28.31 -10.96 -8.12
C GLU A 122 28.56 -9.87 -9.19
N GLN A 123 28.28 -10.16 -10.45
CA GLN A 123 28.50 -9.21 -11.53
C GLN A 123 27.56 -7.99 -11.41
N THR A 124 26.31 -8.23 -11.09
CA THR A 124 25.35 -7.16 -10.79
C THR A 124 25.82 -6.32 -9.61
N ALA A 125 26.26 -6.96 -8.53
CA ALA A 125 26.79 -6.26 -7.36
C ALA A 125 28.01 -5.38 -7.72
N LYS A 126 28.97 -5.91 -8.49
CA LYS A 126 30.15 -5.17 -8.96
C LYS A 126 29.78 -3.95 -9.79
N SER A 127 28.80 -4.12 -10.69
CA SER A 127 28.30 -3.01 -11.52
C SER A 127 27.70 -1.88 -10.68
N MET A 128 26.94 -2.22 -9.65
CA MET A 128 26.32 -1.25 -8.76
C MET A 128 27.34 -0.59 -7.82
N ILE A 129 28.35 -1.33 -7.35
CA ILE A 129 29.47 -0.76 -6.59
C ILE A 129 30.23 0.26 -7.45
N ALA A 130 30.50 -0.06 -8.71
CA ALA A 130 31.14 0.85 -9.65
C ALA A 130 30.29 2.11 -9.90
N HIS A 131 28.96 1.94 -10.05
CA HIS A 131 28.00 3.04 -10.19
C HIS A 131 28.03 3.98 -8.98
N LEU A 132 27.95 3.44 -7.76
CA LEU A 132 28.01 4.22 -6.52
C LEU A 132 29.33 4.98 -6.41
N LYS A 133 30.46 4.30 -6.71
CA LYS A 133 31.81 4.89 -6.65
C LYS A 133 31.98 6.03 -7.66
N LYS A 134 31.57 5.81 -8.91
CA LYS A 134 31.66 6.79 -10.00
C LYS A 134 30.90 8.09 -9.66
N ASN A 135 29.72 7.95 -9.05
CA ASN A 135 28.82 9.06 -8.78
C ASN A 135 28.97 9.62 -7.34
N ARG A 136 29.88 9.08 -6.53
CA ARG A 136 30.07 9.47 -5.12
C ARG A 136 28.84 9.38 -4.25
N TYR A 137 27.99 8.36 -4.49
CA TYR A 137 26.72 8.17 -3.79
C TYR A 137 26.86 7.45 -2.43
N GLY A 138 28.06 7.23 -1.97
CA GLY A 138 28.34 6.56 -0.69
C GLY A 138 28.57 5.07 -0.84
N ARG A 139 28.30 4.31 0.22
CA ARG A 139 28.55 2.87 0.31
C ARG A 139 27.25 2.12 0.59
N ALA A 140 27.14 0.92 0.05
CA ALA A 140 26.10 -0.03 0.35
C ALA A 140 26.70 -1.43 0.45
N THR A 141 26.08 -2.30 1.24
CA THR A 141 26.43 -3.71 1.33
C THR A 141 25.58 -4.49 0.34
N PHE A 142 26.21 -5.36 -0.43
CA PHE A 142 25.57 -6.22 -1.41
C PHE A 142 25.65 -7.67 -0.99
N LEU A 143 24.57 -8.41 -1.21
CA LEU A 143 24.44 -9.85 -0.95
C LEU A 143 24.11 -10.56 -2.27
N PRO A 144 25.12 -10.99 -3.06
CA PRO A 144 24.87 -11.78 -4.26
C PRO A 144 24.40 -13.17 -3.89
N LEU A 145 23.24 -13.59 -4.40
CA LEU A 145 22.65 -14.90 -4.10
C LEU A 145 23.56 -16.06 -4.48
N THR A 146 24.36 -15.90 -5.54
CA THR A 146 25.33 -16.92 -5.96
C THR A 146 26.48 -17.18 -4.98
N ASN A 147 26.73 -16.27 -4.05
CA ASN A 147 27.87 -16.32 -3.12
C ASN A 147 27.45 -16.48 -1.66
N ILE A 148 26.17 -16.69 -1.43
CA ILE A 148 25.64 -16.96 -0.09
C ILE A 148 25.84 -18.42 0.21
N HIS A 149 26.70 -18.72 1.19
CA HIS A 149 26.91 -20.07 1.69
C HIS A 149 26.56 -20.08 3.16
N THR A 150 25.62 -20.93 3.55
CA THR A 150 25.25 -21.13 4.95
C THR A 150 26.43 -21.79 5.69
N LYS A 151 26.97 -21.09 6.67
CA LYS A 151 27.84 -21.73 7.66
C LYS A 151 26.93 -22.35 8.70
N ALA A 152 26.96 -23.67 8.81
CA ALA A 152 26.16 -24.41 9.78
C ALA A 152 26.23 -23.74 11.16
N ALA A 153 25.07 -23.36 11.68
CA ALA A 153 24.90 -22.68 12.96
C ALA A 153 25.14 -23.64 14.16
N SER A 154 26.36 -24.16 14.30
CA SER A 154 26.68 -25.11 15.38
C SER A 154 26.68 -24.47 16.79
N ARG A 155 26.70 -23.14 16.88
CA ARG A 155 26.63 -22.42 18.17
C ARG A 155 25.22 -22.19 18.70
N ALA A 156 24.21 -22.23 17.84
CA ALA A 156 22.84 -21.90 18.21
C ALA A 156 22.13 -22.98 19.02
N GLN A 157 22.56 -24.26 18.91
CA GLN A 157 21.90 -25.38 19.57
C GLN A 157 21.91 -25.29 21.09
N ASN A 158 22.98 -24.75 21.70
CA ASN A 158 23.06 -24.65 23.16
C ASN A 158 22.16 -23.54 23.73
N ILE A 159 21.85 -22.51 22.93
CA ILE A 159 21.03 -21.35 23.35
C ILE A 159 19.54 -21.67 23.22
N MET A 160 19.17 -22.54 22.30
CA MET A 160 17.77 -22.94 22.05
C MET A 160 17.12 -23.67 23.27
N ALA A 161 17.91 -24.18 24.20
CA ALA A 161 17.43 -24.84 25.40
C ALA A 161 17.20 -23.90 26.59
N GLU A 162 17.56 -22.62 26.44
CA GLU A 162 17.42 -21.65 27.53
C GLU A 162 15.95 -21.20 27.71
N PRO A 163 15.46 -21.08 28.97
CA PRO A 163 14.11 -20.60 29.22
C PRO A 163 13.88 -19.18 28.67
N GLY A 164 12.82 -19.00 27.89
CA GLY A 164 12.47 -17.71 27.26
C GLY A 164 12.95 -17.55 25.83
N VAL A 165 13.76 -18.47 25.29
CA VAL A 165 14.13 -18.49 23.88
C VAL A 165 12.96 -19.03 23.05
N ILE A 166 12.49 -18.22 22.08
CA ILE A 166 11.37 -18.58 21.21
C ILE A 166 11.85 -19.39 20.00
N GLY A 167 13.02 -19.05 19.47
CA GLY A 167 13.59 -19.68 18.29
C GLY A 167 14.67 -18.82 17.65
N MET A 168 15.27 -19.32 16.57
CA MET A 168 16.19 -18.53 15.75
C MET A 168 15.40 -17.53 14.92
N ALA A 169 15.93 -16.34 14.70
CA ALA A 169 15.27 -15.31 13.88
C ALA A 169 14.99 -15.83 12.45
N SER A 170 15.85 -16.67 11.89
CA SER A 170 15.65 -17.32 10.59
C SER A 170 14.39 -18.21 10.54
N THR A 171 13.95 -18.80 11.68
CA THR A 171 12.74 -19.62 11.74
C THR A 171 11.48 -18.80 11.96
N LEU A 172 11.60 -17.51 12.31
CA LEU A 172 10.51 -16.57 12.53
C LEU A 172 10.25 -15.67 11.30
N VAL A 173 11.05 -15.86 10.26
CA VAL A 173 11.00 -15.10 9.00
C VAL A 173 10.49 -15.99 7.89
N GLU A 174 9.55 -15.48 7.11
CA GLU A 174 9.05 -16.11 5.90
C GLU A 174 9.67 -15.42 4.68
N ALA A 175 10.09 -16.19 3.69
CA ALA A 175 10.58 -15.71 2.41
C ALA A 175 10.22 -16.72 1.31
N GLU A 176 10.31 -16.33 0.04
CA GLU A 176 10.19 -17.26 -1.07
C GLU A 176 11.33 -18.31 -1.03
N ASP A 177 11.06 -19.54 -1.48
CA ASP A 177 12.01 -20.67 -1.42
C ASP A 177 13.40 -20.36 -1.98
N ARG A 178 13.47 -19.53 -3.02
CA ARG A 178 14.74 -19.07 -3.63
C ARG A 178 15.61 -18.23 -2.71
N PHE A 179 15.10 -17.75 -1.59
CA PHE A 179 15.80 -16.93 -0.61
C PHE A 179 16.07 -17.67 0.71
N SER A 180 15.81 -18.98 0.78
CA SER A 180 16.02 -19.77 1.99
C SER A 180 17.48 -19.67 2.50
N GLU A 181 18.45 -19.82 1.60
CA GLU A 181 19.88 -19.68 1.95
C GLU A 181 20.23 -18.26 2.43
N LEU A 182 19.60 -17.23 1.85
CA LEU A 182 19.75 -15.86 2.31
C LEU A 182 19.27 -15.68 3.74
N VAL A 183 18.08 -16.20 4.06
CA VAL A 183 17.50 -16.08 5.40
C VAL A 183 18.38 -16.76 6.45
N GLU A 184 18.95 -17.92 6.13
CA GLU A 184 19.89 -18.62 7.02
C GLU A 184 21.24 -17.91 7.15
N TYR A 185 21.67 -17.19 6.11
CA TYR A 185 22.93 -16.45 6.10
C TYR A 185 22.84 -15.13 6.89
N LEU A 186 21.66 -14.51 6.99
CA LEU A 186 21.51 -13.23 7.67
C LEU A 186 22.03 -13.32 9.11
N PRO A 187 22.87 -12.38 9.55
CA PRO A 187 23.42 -12.42 10.88
C PRO A 187 22.31 -12.26 11.91
N VAL A 188 22.10 -13.30 12.69
CA VAL A 188 21.30 -13.24 13.90
C VAL A 188 22.21 -12.62 14.96
N SER A 189 22.14 -11.31 15.13
CA SER A 189 22.77 -10.64 16.25
C SER A 189 22.00 -11.03 17.51
N TYR A 190 22.70 -11.57 18.49
CA TYR A 190 22.17 -11.95 19.80
C TYR A 190 21.84 -10.70 20.60
#